data_72c54acf06d908960dbf1348f585c4d9
#
_entry.id   72c54acf06d908960dbf1348f585c4d9
#
_cell.length_a   1.000
_cell.length_b   1.000
_cell.length_c   1.000
_cell.angle_alpha   90.00
_cell.angle_beta   90.00
_cell.angle_gamma   90.00
#
_symmetry.space_group_name_H-M   'P 1'
#
loop_
_entity.id
_entity.type
_entity.pdbx_description
1 polymer ?
#
loop_
_entity_poly.entity_id
_entity_poly.type
_entity_poly.pdbx_seq_one_letter_code
_entity_poly.pdbx_strand_id
1 'polypeptide(L)'
;MIFITAGMGGGTGTGAAPVIARIAKDMGILTVGVVTRPFKFEGKKKQLQAQKGIENLAENVDSLIVIPNEQLKAMNNGQKMTFVEAFKMADEVLLHGVKSISELIKVPGFVNLDFADVTSIMKDAGYAHMGFAKASGKDKATEAAKGSISSPLLETSISGAKGVIISFTAAPDVDLDDIEGAAALITEQAHPDADITWGIAFDDSMDDEMMITVIATGFEDKPKSAMYPEEQPKAEAHAAPAAQTEYVQTSIAQPAKPVAPEEPKKEDAPYIAKRPAEINPDDEFSIILDSFNR
;
A
#
# COMPACT_ATOMS: atom_id res chain seq x y z
N MET A 1 -13.16 -10.65 7.42
CA MET A 1 -12.00 -9.79 7.08
C MET A 1 -11.90 -9.61 5.57
N ILE A 2 -11.49 -8.44 5.14
CA ILE A 2 -11.19 -8.13 3.73
C ILE A 2 -9.83 -7.46 3.62
N PHE A 3 -9.02 -7.88 2.65
CA PHE A 3 -7.80 -7.18 2.27
C PHE A 3 -8.05 -6.35 1.03
N ILE A 4 -7.63 -5.10 1.06
CA ILE A 4 -7.68 -4.18 -0.07
C ILE A 4 -6.26 -3.85 -0.47
N THR A 5 -5.84 -4.33 -1.65
CA THR A 5 -4.48 -4.11 -2.15
C THR A 5 -4.50 -3.31 -3.44
N ALA A 6 -3.61 -2.31 -3.51
CA ALA A 6 -3.49 -1.46 -4.69
C ALA A 6 -2.15 -0.72 -4.74
N GLY A 7 -1.69 -0.41 -5.96
CA GLY A 7 -0.67 0.61 -6.19
C GLY A 7 -1.30 1.99 -6.18
N MET A 8 -0.87 2.87 -5.24
CA MET A 8 -1.37 4.22 -5.12
C MET A 8 -0.69 5.19 -6.11
N GLY A 9 -1.40 6.24 -6.50
CA GLY A 9 -0.92 7.25 -7.45
C GLY A 9 -1.45 7.09 -8.88
N GLY A 10 -2.12 5.97 -9.16
CA GLY A 10 -2.91 5.76 -10.38
C GLY A 10 -4.36 6.21 -10.24
N GLY A 11 -5.19 5.97 -11.27
CA GLY A 11 -6.62 6.30 -11.25
C GLY A 11 -7.45 5.27 -10.47
N THR A 12 -7.32 3.99 -10.85
CA THR A 12 -8.17 2.89 -10.36
C THR A 12 -7.95 2.62 -8.88
N GLY A 13 -6.72 2.27 -8.47
CA GLY A 13 -6.40 1.93 -7.07
C GLY A 13 -6.66 3.10 -6.13
N THR A 14 -6.17 4.29 -6.49
CA THR A 14 -6.32 5.51 -5.67
C THR A 14 -7.79 5.91 -5.47
N GLY A 15 -8.63 5.73 -6.50
CA GLY A 15 -10.04 6.12 -6.45
C GLY A 15 -10.97 5.03 -5.90
N ALA A 16 -10.75 3.76 -6.26
CA ALA A 16 -11.67 2.68 -5.90
C ALA A 16 -11.40 2.12 -4.48
N ALA A 17 -10.12 2.01 -4.06
CA ALA A 17 -9.78 1.39 -2.78
C ALA A 17 -10.50 2.05 -1.58
N PRO A 18 -10.52 3.39 -1.42
CA PRO A 18 -11.22 4.02 -0.28
C PRO A 18 -12.73 3.79 -0.31
N VAL A 19 -13.35 3.70 -1.50
CA VAL A 19 -14.79 3.46 -1.64
C VAL A 19 -15.14 2.05 -1.22
N ILE A 20 -14.37 1.06 -1.67
CA ILE A 20 -14.55 -0.35 -1.29
C ILE A 20 -14.32 -0.53 0.21
N ALA A 21 -13.27 0.12 0.75
CA ALA A 21 -12.97 0.09 2.17
C ALA A 21 -14.13 0.60 3.03
N ARG A 22 -14.70 1.74 2.66
CA ARG A 22 -15.86 2.31 3.35
C ARG A 22 -17.04 1.36 3.36
N ILE A 23 -17.37 0.76 2.22
CA ILE A 23 -18.48 -0.20 2.12
C ILE A 23 -18.23 -1.40 3.04
N ALA A 24 -17.02 -1.94 3.05
CA ALA A 24 -16.65 -3.06 3.90
C ALA A 24 -16.75 -2.70 5.39
N LYS A 25 -16.25 -1.52 5.77
CA LYS A 25 -16.30 -1.01 7.15
C LYS A 25 -17.75 -0.75 7.60
N ASP A 26 -18.60 -0.19 6.73
CA ASP A 26 -20.03 0.01 6.99
C ASP A 26 -20.79 -1.32 7.20
N MET A 27 -20.28 -2.42 6.60
CA MET A 27 -20.79 -3.77 6.82
C MET A 27 -20.23 -4.45 8.09
N GLY A 28 -19.39 -3.77 8.86
CA GLY A 28 -18.73 -4.32 10.06
C GLY A 28 -17.65 -5.37 9.77
N ILE A 29 -17.10 -5.37 8.56
CA ILE A 29 -16.05 -6.32 8.14
C ILE A 29 -14.69 -5.71 8.51
N LEU A 30 -13.85 -6.47 9.25
CA LEU A 30 -12.46 -6.07 9.50
C LEU A 30 -11.75 -5.81 8.17
N THR A 31 -11.34 -4.56 7.96
CA THR A 31 -10.83 -4.07 6.68
C THR A 31 -9.36 -3.67 6.81
N VAL A 32 -8.49 -4.37 6.10
CA VAL A 32 -7.04 -4.13 6.10
C VAL A 32 -6.59 -3.66 4.71
N GLY A 33 -5.99 -2.47 4.66
CA GLY A 33 -5.36 -1.96 3.44
C GLY A 33 -3.89 -2.35 3.38
N VAL A 34 -3.44 -2.88 2.23
CA VAL A 34 -2.02 -3.12 1.95
C VAL A 34 -1.70 -2.49 0.60
N VAL A 35 -1.03 -1.36 0.62
CA VAL A 35 -0.85 -0.54 -0.58
C VAL A 35 0.58 -0.10 -0.79
N THR A 36 0.97 0.11 -2.05
CA THR A 36 2.30 0.63 -2.36
C THR A 36 2.26 2.13 -2.68
N ARG A 37 3.33 2.82 -2.27
CA ARG A 37 3.62 4.20 -2.67
C ARG A 37 4.58 4.18 -3.87
N PRO A 38 4.31 4.97 -4.94
CA PRO A 38 5.11 4.95 -6.16
C PRO A 38 6.59 5.31 -5.92
N PHE A 39 7.47 4.87 -6.81
CA PHE A 39 8.88 5.27 -6.82
C PHE A 39 9.04 6.77 -7.08
N LYS A 40 10.11 7.37 -6.58
CA LYS A 40 10.40 8.82 -6.79
C LYS A 40 10.51 9.19 -8.26
N PHE A 41 11.05 8.31 -9.11
CA PHE A 41 11.18 8.55 -10.55
C PHE A 41 9.85 8.61 -11.30
N GLU A 42 8.74 8.13 -10.71
CA GLU A 42 7.41 8.20 -11.31
C GLU A 42 6.80 9.61 -11.30
N GLY A 43 7.44 10.54 -10.62
CA GLY A 43 7.17 11.97 -10.67
C GLY A 43 6.28 12.50 -9.54
N LYS A 44 6.46 13.79 -9.24
CA LYS A 44 5.79 14.50 -8.11
C LYS A 44 4.27 14.41 -8.17
N LYS A 45 3.67 14.51 -9.36
CA LYS A 45 2.20 14.44 -9.52
C LYS A 45 1.63 13.11 -9.01
N LYS A 46 2.31 12.00 -9.36
CA LYS A 46 1.90 10.65 -8.96
C LYS A 46 2.08 10.44 -7.46
N GLN A 47 3.16 10.99 -6.89
CA GLN A 47 3.41 11.00 -5.45
C GLN A 47 2.31 11.72 -4.66
N LEU A 48 1.95 12.95 -5.07
CA LEU A 48 0.88 13.71 -4.43
C LEU A 48 -0.48 13.03 -4.54
N GLN A 49 -0.76 12.42 -5.69
CA GLN A 49 -2.00 11.67 -5.88
C GLN A 49 -2.02 10.42 -4.98
N ALA A 50 -0.90 9.71 -4.85
CA ALA A 50 -0.76 8.57 -3.95
C ALA A 50 -0.97 8.98 -2.50
N GLN A 51 -0.36 10.08 -2.06
CA GLN A 51 -0.50 10.59 -0.70
C GLN A 51 -1.97 10.87 -0.34
N LYS A 52 -2.69 11.59 -1.19
CA LYS A 52 -4.14 11.85 -1.01
C LYS A 52 -4.97 10.57 -0.98
N GLY A 53 -4.63 9.60 -1.84
CA GLY A 53 -5.31 8.30 -1.86
C GLY A 53 -5.08 7.48 -0.59
N ILE A 54 -3.86 7.50 -0.06
CA ILE A 54 -3.48 6.85 1.20
C ILE A 54 -4.23 7.49 2.38
N GLU A 55 -4.27 8.82 2.45
CA GLU A 55 -5.02 9.55 3.48
C GLU A 55 -6.51 9.19 3.45
N ASN A 56 -7.13 9.22 2.27
CA ASN A 56 -8.53 8.84 2.11
C ASN A 56 -8.79 7.36 2.45
N LEU A 57 -7.84 6.47 2.16
CA LEU A 57 -7.97 5.06 2.50
C LEU A 57 -7.84 4.84 4.00
N ALA A 58 -6.90 5.52 4.66
CA ALA A 58 -6.65 5.43 6.10
C ALA A 58 -7.91 5.75 6.95
N GLU A 59 -8.75 6.65 6.49
CA GLU A 59 -10.02 6.99 7.17
C GLU A 59 -11.06 5.87 7.09
N ASN A 60 -10.91 4.96 6.12
CA ASN A 60 -11.91 3.96 5.76
C ASN A 60 -11.48 2.51 6.02
N VAL A 61 -10.29 2.28 6.57
CA VAL A 61 -9.80 0.94 6.97
C VAL A 61 -9.60 0.85 8.47
N ASP A 62 -9.49 -0.35 9.00
CA ASP A 62 -9.12 -0.60 10.40
C ASP A 62 -7.60 -0.53 10.56
N SER A 63 -6.86 -1.12 9.63
CA SER A 63 -5.39 -1.08 9.56
C SER A 63 -4.92 -0.80 8.15
N LEU A 64 -3.87 0.01 8.01
CA LEU A 64 -3.28 0.39 6.74
C LEU A 64 -1.77 0.16 6.73
N ILE A 65 -1.33 -0.81 5.95
CA ILE A 65 0.08 -1.04 5.66
C ILE A 65 0.44 -0.31 4.37
N VAL A 66 1.38 0.63 4.46
CA VAL A 66 1.88 1.38 3.31
C VAL A 66 3.31 0.95 3.02
N ILE A 67 3.54 0.44 1.81
CA ILE A 67 4.85 -0.04 1.37
C ILE A 67 5.48 1.03 0.46
N PRO A 68 6.53 1.72 0.91
CA PRO A 68 7.22 2.69 0.06
C PRO A 68 8.11 1.96 -0.94
N ASN A 69 7.77 2.00 -2.23
CA ASN A 69 8.58 1.33 -3.27
C ASN A 69 10.05 1.80 -3.27
N GLU A 70 10.31 3.03 -2.83
CA GLU A 70 11.69 3.54 -2.73
C GLU A 70 12.55 2.76 -1.75
N GLN A 71 11.97 2.22 -0.68
CA GLN A 71 12.68 1.42 0.33
C GLN A 71 13.06 0.02 -0.20
N LEU A 72 12.36 -0.49 -1.22
CA LEU A 72 12.69 -1.77 -1.85
C LEU A 72 14.11 -1.77 -2.44
N LYS A 73 14.60 -0.60 -2.86
CA LYS A 73 15.98 -0.45 -3.33
C LYS A 73 17.01 -0.77 -2.25
N ALA A 74 16.71 -0.46 -1.00
CA ALA A 74 17.60 -0.74 0.13
C ALA A 74 17.65 -2.24 0.47
N MET A 75 16.57 -2.99 0.21
CA MET A 75 16.50 -4.44 0.43
C MET A 75 17.41 -5.23 -0.51
N ASN A 76 17.78 -4.68 -1.66
CA ASN A 76 18.64 -5.35 -2.64
C ASN A 76 20.15 -5.22 -2.33
N ASN A 77 20.53 -4.96 -1.08
CA ASN A 77 21.93 -4.89 -0.62
C ASN A 77 22.84 -3.99 -1.48
N GLY A 78 22.28 -2.92 -2.05
CA GLY A 78 23.03 -1.99 -2.92
C GLY A 78 23.37 -2.54 -4.32
N GLN A 79 22.88 -3.70 -4.70
CA GLN A 79 23.02 -4.22 -6.05
C GLN A 79 22.18 -3.43 -7.05
N LYS A 80 22.66 -3.37 -8.30
CA LYS A 80 21.88 -2.72 -9.36
C LYS A 80 20.63 -3.54 -9.66
N MET A 81 19.49 -2.88 -9.63
CA MET A 81 18.19 -3.47 -9.92
C MET A 81 17.67 -2.91 -11.24
N THR A 82 17.16 -3.77 -12.10
CA THR A 82 16.47 -3.36 -13.32
C THR A 82 15.08 -2.80 -12.99
N PHE A 83 14.51 -2.07 -13.94
CA PHE A 83 13.16 -1.53 -13.78
C PHE A 83 12.11 -2.64 -13.55
N VAL A 84 12.21 -3.74 -14.27
CA VAL A 84 11.30 -4.88 -14.16
C VAL A 84 11.43 -5.56 -12.80
N GLU A 85 12.66 -5.77 -12.33
CA GLU A 85 12.92 -6.34 -11.00
C GLU A 85 12.36 -5.48 -9.86
N ALA A 86 12.46 -4.13 -9.98
CA ALA A 86 11.92 -3.23 -8.99
C ALA A 86 10.40 -3.37 -8.82
N PHE A 87 9.65 -3.49 -9.91
CA PHE A 87 8.20 -3.69 -9.85
C PHE A 87 7.84 -5.10 -9.39
N LYS A 88 8.59 -6.12 -9.84
CA LYS A 88 8.40 -7.50 -9.38
C LYS A 88 8.59 -7.60 -7.86
N MET A 89 9.62 -6.95 -7.31
CA MET A 89 9.83 -6.88 -5.86
C MET A 89 8.67 -6.17 -5.14
N ALA A 90 8.10 -5.12 -5.72
CA ALA A 90 6.92 -4.47 -5.15
C ALA A 90 5.71 -5.41 -5.09
N ASP A 91 5.49 -6.20 -6.15
CA ASP A 91 4.43 -7.21 -6.20
C ASP A 91 4.67 -8.34 -5.18
N GLU A 92 5.92 -8.80 -5.04
CA GLU A 92 6.30 -9.81 -4.05
C GLU A 92 6.07 -9.33 -2.61
N VAL A 93 6.40 -8.09 -2.30
CA VAL A 93 6.18 -7.53 -0.96
C VAL A 93 4.68 -7.39 -0.65
N LEU A 94 3.87 -6.96 -1.63
CA LEU A 94 2.40 -6.96 -1.49
C LEU A 94 1.86 -8.36 -1.24
N LEU A 95 2.35 -9.34 -1.99
CA LEU A 95 1.96 -10.74 -1.83
C LEU A 95 2.31 -11.23 -0.42
N HIS A 96 3.54 -11.00 0.05
CA HIS A 96 3.96 -11.38 1.40
C HIS A 96 3.13 -10.71 2.48
N GLY A 97 2.80 -9.43 2.33
CA GLY A 97 1.98 -8.70 3.29
C GLY A 97 0.57 -9.26 3.46
N VAL A 98 -0.05 -9.73 2.38
CA VAL A 98 -1.38 -10.35 2.43
C VAL A 98 -1.28 -11.84 2.83
N LYS A 99 -0.31 -12.56 2.26
CA LYS A 99 -0.12 -14.00 2.46
C LYS A 99 0.18 -14.32 3.91
N SER A 100 1.12 -13.60 4.55
CA SER A 100 1.51 -13.84 5.95
C SER A 100 0.33 -13.78 6.92
N ILE A 101 -0.55 -12.78 6.81
CA ILE A 101 -1.73 -12.69 7.67
C ILE A 101 -2.78 -13.75 7.30
N SER A 102 -2.99 -13.96 5.99
CA SER A 102 -4.01 -14.90 5.51
C SER A 102 -3.67 -16.35 5.87
N GLU A 103 -2.41 -16.73 5.80
CA GLU A 103 -1.95 -18.08 6.14
C GLU A 103 -2.09 -18.38 7.62
N LEU A 104 -1.74 -17.43 8.49
CA LEU A 104 -1.90 -17.58 9.94
C LEU A 104 -3.34 -17.90 10.36
N ILE A 105 -4.32 -17.41 9.59
CA ILE A 105 -5.75 -17.61 9.89
C ILE A 105 -6.32 -18.85 9.20
N LYS A 106 -5.88 -19.12 7.95
CA LYS A 106 -6.55 -20.11 7.08
C LYS A 106 -5.87 -21.48 7.05
N VAL A 107 -4.54 -21.49 7.13
CA VAL A 107 -3.78 -22.73 7.02
C VAL A 107 -3.73 -23.37 8.39
N PRO A 108 -4.24 -24.63 8.55
CA PRO A 108 -4.06 -25.36 9.80
C PRO A 108 -2.57 -25.57 10.04
N GLY A 109 -1.98 -24.76 10.91
CA GLY A 109 -0.60 -24.87 11.36
C GLY A 109 -0.53 -25.56 12.73
N PHE A 110 0.66 -25.63 13.30
CA PHE A 110 0.86 -26.17 14.65
C PHE A 110 0.43 -25.15 15.72
N VAL A 111 0.63 -23.85 15.44
CA VAL A 111 0.12 -22.74 16.25
C VAL A 111 -0.64 -21.80 15.31
N ASN A 112 -1.96 -21.89 15.37
CA ASN A 112 -2.83 -21.02 14.59
C ASN A 112 -3.22 -19.80 15.42
N LEU A 113 -3.24 -18.65 14.76
CA LEU A 113 -3.94 -17.49 15.29
C LEU A 113 -5.43 -17.65 15.02
N ASP A 114 -6.25 -17.44 16.04
CA ASP A 114 -7.66 -17.32 15.78
C ASP A 114 -7.98 -15.92 15.17
N PHE A 115 -9.16 -15.84 14.58
CA PHE A 115 -9.60 -14.59 13.98
C PHE A 115 -9.79 -13.47 15.04
N ALA A 116 -10.05 -13.83 16.29
CA ALA A 116 -10.23 -12.87 17.37
C ALA A 116 -8.89 -12.20 17.74
N ASP A 117 -7.78 -12.96 17.80
CA ASP A 117 -6.45 -12.45 18.09
C ASP A 117 -6.00 -11.44 17.02
N VAL A 118 -6.16 -11.80 15.74
CA VAL A 118 -5.84 -10.88 14.64
C VAL A 118 -6.74 -9.65 14.68
N THR A 119 -8.01 -9.82 15.03
CA THR A 119 -8.96 -8.70 15.12
C THR A 119 -8.60 -7.75 16.26
N SER A 120 -8.16 -8.26 17.42
CA SER A 120 -7.78 -7.42 18.56
C SER A 120 -6.63 -6.48 18.23
N ILE A 121 -5.65 -6.96 17.45
CA ILE A 121 -4.45 -6.22 17.07
C ILE A 121 -4.71 -5.27 15.89
N MET A 122 -5.57 -5.65 14.93
CA MET A 122 -5.74 -4.94 13.66
C MET A 122 -6.94 -3.99 13.61
N LYS A 123 -7.95 -4.18 14.47
CA LYS A 123 -9.17 -3.37 14.46
C LYS A 123 -8.89 -1.96 14.97
N ASP A 124 -9.30 -0.97 14.19
CA ASP A 124 -9.11 0.47 14.49
C ASP A 124 -7.66 0.85 14.85
N ALA A 125 -6.68 0.04 14.42
CA ALA A 125 -5.28 0.22 14.75
C ALA A 125 -4.57 1.32 13.91
N GLY A 126 -5.20 1.78 12.83
CA GLY A 126 -4.68 2.85 11.98
C GLY A 126 -3.51 2.41 11.13
N TYR A 127 -2.42 3.18 11.14
CA TYR A 127 -1.23 2.80 10.37
C TYR A 127 -0.52 1.62 11.00
N ALA A 128 -0.13 0.66 10.14
CA ALA A 128 0.66 -0.50 10.50
C ALA A 128 1.96 -0.53 9.67
N HIS A 129 3.03 -0.99 10.28
CA HIS A 129 4.31 -1.20 9.61
C HIS A 129 4.58 -2.68 9.47
N MET A 130 5.16 -3.08 8.36
CA MET A 130 5.52 -4.45 8.08
C MET A 130 7.00 -4.55 7.76
N GLY A 131 7.68 -5.47 8.44
CA GLY A 131 9.02 -5.87 8.10
C GLY A 131 9.09 -7.38 7.88
N PHE A 132 9.91 -7.83 6.96
CA PHE A 132 10.17 -9.26 6.79
C PHE A 132 11.63 -9.49 6.41
N ALA A 133 12.12 -10.66 6.76
CA ALA A 133 13.41 -11.14 6.32
C ALA A 133 13.41 -12.65 6.19
N LYS A 134 14.27 -13.13 5.30
CA LYS A 134 14.53 -14.53 5.04
C LYS A 134 15.99 -14.82 5.33
N ALA A 135 16.27 -15.89 6.04
CA ALA A 135 17.62 -16.35 6.33
C ALA A 135 17.73 -17.87 6.17
N SER A 136 18.94 -18.37 6.02
CA SER A 136 19.25 -19.78 5.84
C SER A 136 20.42 -20.19 6.71
N GLY A 137 20.56 -21.51 6.97
CA GLY A 137 21.65 -22.07 7.76
C GLY A 137 21.38 -22.11 9.26
N LYS A 138 22.42 -22.35 10.06
CA LYS A 138 22.31 -22.67 11.47
C LYS A 138 21.69 -21.57 12.33
N ASP A 139 21.96 -20.30 12.00
CA ASP A 139 21.47 -19.15 12.76
C ASP A 139 20.26 -18.47 12.10
N LYS A 140 19.55 -19.19 11.21
CA LYS A 140 18.46 -18.68 10.38
C LYS A 140 17.37 -17.93 11.15
N ALA A 141 16.97 -18.46 12.30
CA ALA A 141 15.93 -17.86 13.14
C ALA A 141 16.35 -16.50 13.70
N THR A 142 17.55 -16.44 14.26
CA THR A 142 18.12 -15.19 14.82
C THR A 142 18.38 -14.14 13.73
N GLU A 143 18.90 -14.55 12.58
CA GLU A 143 19.18 -13.65 11.46
C GLU A 143 17.90 -13.13 10.82
N ALA A 144 16.89 -14.01 10.61
CA ALA A 144 15.59 -13.60 10.10
C ALA A 144 14.86 -12.67 11.09
N ALA A 145 14.92 -12.93 12.40
CA ALA A 145 14.34 -12.05 13.41
C ALA A 145 14.98 -10.65 13.38
N LYS A 146 16.31 -10.58 13.44
CA LYS A 146 17.05 -9.30 13.35
C LYS A 146 16.77 -8.58 12.03
N GLY A 147 16.76 -9.30 10.92
CA GLY A 147 16.45 -8.77 9.60
C GLY A 147 15.05 -8.20 9.49
N SER A 148 14.03 -8.88 10.06
CA SER A 148 12.64 -8.44 10.01
C SER A 148 12.42 -7.14 10.79
N ILE A 149 12.98 -7.01 12.00
CA ILE A 149 12.86 -5.78 12.81
C ILE A 149 13.74 -4.63 12.31
N SER A 150 14.77 -4.94 11.52
CA SER A 150 15.64 -3.95 10.88
C SER A 150 15.29 -3.70 9.42
N SER A 151 14.17 -4.26 8.95
CA SER A 151 13.74 -4.15 7.55
C SER A 151 13.59 -2.68 7.14
N PRO A 152 14.12 -2.28 5.98
CA PRO A 152 13.90 -0.94 5.45
C PRO A 152 12.43 -0.58 5.23
N LEU A 153 11.54 -1.57 5.16
CA LEU A 153 10.10 -1.36 5.00
C LEU A 153 9.43 -0.84 6.28
N LEU A 154 10.05 -1.07 7.44
CA LEU A 154 9.64 -0.43 8.68
C LEU A 154 10.06 1.05 8.63
N GLU A 155 9.09 1.95 8.48
CA GLU A 155 9.37 3.40 8.48
C GLU A 155 9.76 3.91 9.87
N THR A 156 9.42 3.15 10.92
CA THR A 156 9.69 3.47 12.33
C THR A 156 10.16 2.21 13.07
N SER A 157 10.77 2.40 14.23
CA SER A 157 11.07 1.30 15.14
C SER A 157 9.78 0.66 15.65
N ILE A 158 9.76 -0.66 15.84
CA ILE A 158 8.65 -1.38 16.45
C ILE A 158 8.45 -1.05 17.93
N SER A 159 9.40 -0.35 18.56
CA SER A 159 9.37 -0.02 20.00
C SER A 159 8.19 0.83 20.46
N GLY A 160 7.49 1.49 19.53
CA GLY A 160 6.26 2.24 19.80
C GLY A 160 4.97 1.50 19.48
N ALA A 161 5.06 0.26 19.00
CA ALA A 161 3.88 -0.53 18.61
C ALA A 161 3.17 -1.09 19.85
N LYS A 162 1.85 -0.94 19.88
CA LYS A 162 0.98 -1.52 20.94
C LYS A 162 0.45 -2.91 20.58
N GLY A 163 0.48 -3.26 19.29
CA GLY A 163 0.13 -4.58 18.80
C GLY A 163 1.18 -5.10 17.82
N VAL A 164 1.56 -6.36 17.94
CA VAL A 164 2.55 -7.00 17.07
C VAL A 164 2.07 -8.39 16.67
N ILE A 165 2.04 -8.65 15.38
CA ILE A 165 1.81 -9.98 14.82
C ILE A 165 3.13 -10.48 14.25
N ILE A 166 3.56 -11.69 14.67
CA ILE A 166 4.77 -12.34 14.16
C ILE A 166 4.34 -13.59 13.39
N SER A 167 4.70 -13.65 12.13
CA SER A 167 4.48 -14.81 11.27
C SER A 167 5.79 -15.51 10.98
N PHE A 168 5.90 -16.75 11.39
CA PHE A 168 7.02 -17.62 11.02
C PHE A 168 6.61 -18.49 9.84
N THR A 169 7.48 -18.61 8.84
CA THR A 169 7.36 -19.57 7.75
C THR A 169 8.66 -20.36 7.66
N ALA A 170 8.60 -21.66 7.87
CA ALA A 170 9.77 -22.53 7.90
C ALA A 170 9.41 -23.96 7.46
N ALA A 171 10.41 -24.80 7.22
CA ALA A 171 10.22 -26.22 7.03
C ALA A 171 9.73 -26.90 8.33
N PRO A 172 9.01 -28.04 8.25
CA PRO A 172 8.43 -28.71 9.43
C PRO A 172 9.43 -29.24 10.45
N ASP A 173 10.71 -29.32 10.11
CA ASP A 173 11.83 -29.79 10.95
C ASP A 173 12.51 -28.68 11.75
N VAL A 174 11.93 -27.48 11.81
CA VAL A 174 12.46 -26.37 12.59
C VAL A 174 12.43 -26.67 14.10
N ASP A 175 13.51 -26.33 14.81
CA ASP A 175 13.60 -26.51 16.24
C ASP A 175 12.72 -25.49 17.01
N LEU A 176 12.11 -25.94 18.11
CA LEU A 176 11.28 -25.08 18.95
C LEU A 176 12.10 -23.96 19.58
N ASP A 177 13.33 -24.25 20.02
CA ASP A 177 14.24 -23.26 20.63
C ASP A 177 14.56 -22.12 19.68
N ASP A 178 14.63 -22.40 18.36
CA ASP A 178 14.85 -21.39 17.32
C ASP A 178 13.68 -20.40 17.23
N ILE A 179 12.43 -20.94 17.26
CA ILE A 179 11.22 -20.13 17.23
C ILE A 179 11.10 -19.28 18.50
N GLU A 180 11.32 -19.87 19.68
CA GLU A 180 11.26 -19.16 20.96
C GLU A 180 12.33 -18.06 21.04
N GLY A 181 13.55 -18.35 20.62
CA GLY A 181 14.65 -17.37 20.59
C GLY A 181 14.37 -16.20 19.65
N ALA A 182 13.82 -16.47 18.45
CA ALA A 182 13.45 -15.43 17.51
C ALA A 182 12.27 -14.58 18.01
N ALA A 183 11.25 -15.20 18.60
CA ALA A 183 10.11 -14.51 19.18
C ALA A 183 10.53 -13.61 20.36
N ALA A 184 11.43 -14.09 21.23
CA ALA A 184 11.97 -13.30 22.33
C ALA A 184 12.72 -12.06 21.84
N LEU A 185 13.57 -12.19 20.81
CA LEU A 185 14.31 -11.06 20.22
C LEU A 185 13.37 -9.97 19.68
N ILE A 186 12.26 -10.36 19.04
CA ILE A 186 11.29 -9.41 18.51
C ILE A 186 10.52 -8.75 19.65
N THR A 187 10.10 -9.54 20.65
CA THR A 187 9.38 -9.07 21.84
C THR A 187 10.17 -8.03 22.63
N GLU A 188 11.47 -8.24 22.82
CA GLU A 188 12.34 -7.27 23.49
C GLU A 188 12.42 -5.91 22.80
N GLN A 189 12.15 -5.85 21.50
CA GLN A 189 12.17 -4.61 20.72
C GLN A 189 10.80 -3.91 20.65
N ALA A 190 9.73 -4.58 21.04
CA ALA A 190 8.37 -4.03 21.06
C ALA A 190 8.14 -3.17 22.33
N HIS A 191 7.01 -2.49 22.39
CA HIS A 191 6.62 -1.77 23.62
C HIS A 191 6.38 -2.78 24.76
N PRO A 192 6.76 -2.47 26.01
CA PRO A 192 6.57 -3.38 27.15
C PRO A 192 5.12 -3.85 27.38
N ASP A 193 4.15 -3.01 27.03
CA ASP A 193 2.72 -3.28 27.15
C ASP A 193 2.11 -3.71 25.79
N ALA A 194 2.91 -4.10 24.81
CA ALA A 194 2.41 -4.52 23.52
C ALA A 194 1.67 -5.87 23.61
N ASP A 195 0.54 -5.95 22.93
CA ASP A 195 -0.15 -7.22 22.67
C ASP A 195 0.56 -7.94 21.53
N ILE A 196 1.23 -9.05 21.83
CA ILE A 196 2.08 -9.78 20.90
C ILE A 196 1.49 -11.15 20.64
N THR A 197 1.20 -11.39 19.38
CA THR A 197 0.64 -12.66 18.91
C THR A 197 1.54 -13.24 17.82
N TRP A 198 1.78 -14.53 17.84
CA TRP A 198 2.60 -15.20 16.84
C TRP A 198 2.01 -16.51 16.36
N GLY A 199 2.36 -16.88 15.15
CA GLY A 199 1.97 -18.18 14.59
C GLY A 199 3.00 -18.69 13.59
N ILE A 200 2.91 -19.97 13.28
CA ILE A 200 3.83 -20.64 12.36
C ILE A 200 3.05 -21.34 11.25
N ALA A 201 3.48 -21.08 10.02
CA ALA A 201 3.07 -21.80 8.82
C ALA A 201 4.24 -22.66 8.33
N PHE A 202 3.97 -23.93 8.03
CA PHE A 202 4.98 -24.82 7.45
C PHE A 202 4.91 -24.79 5.93
N ASP A 203 6.08 -24.69 5.30
CA ASP A 203 6.26 -24.73 3.86
C ASP A 203 7.43 -25.67 3.54
N ASP A 204 7.11 -26.84 2.98
CA ASP A 204 8.11 -27.88 2.63
C ASP A 204 9.14 -27.38 1.60
N SER A 205 8.85 -26.27 0.88
CA SER A 205 9.79 -25.68 -0.08
C SER A 205 10.87 -24.81 0.55
N MET A 206 10.78 -24.56 1.86
CA MET A 206 11.73 -23.68 2.55
C MET A 206 13.07 -24.38 2.88
N ASP A 207 13.14 -25.72 2.81
CA ASP A 207 14.33 -26.49 3.14
C ASP A 207 15.04 -25.98 4.41
N ASP A 208 16.28 -25.49 4.28
CA ASP A 208 17.06 -24.90 5.38
C ASP A 208 16.85 -23.39 5.57
N GLU A 209 15.74 -22.87 5.08
CA GLU A 209 15.40 -21.44 5.17
C GLU A 209 14.31 -21.16 6.18
N MET A 210 14.30 -19.97 6.73
CA MET A 210 13.23 -19.44 7.56
C MET A 210 12.90 -18.02 7.13
N MET A 211 11.62 -17.69 7.04
CA MET A 211 11.14 -16.34 6.83
C MET A 211 10.33 -15.88 8.04
N ILE A 212 10.62 -14.70 8.51
CA ILE A 212 9.88 -14.04 9.60
C ILE A 212 9.29 -12.75 9.08
N THR A 213 7.98 -12.59 9.24
CA THR A 213 7.26 -11.36 8.96
C THR A 213 6.73 -10.77 10.27
N VAL A 214 7.04 -9.50 10.52
CA VAL A 214 6.57 -8.75 11.68
C VAL A 214 5.63 -7.65 11.20
N ILE A 215 4.43 -7.60 11.77
CA ILE A 215 3.46 -6.53 11.53
C ILE A 215 3.23 -5.81 12.84
N ALA A 216 3.58 -4.54 12.88
CA ALA A 216 3.49 -3.70 14.06
C ALA A 216 2.39 -2.64 13.87
N THR A 217 1.53 -2.49 14.88
CA THR A 217 0.31 -1.64 14.84
C THR A 217 0.20 -0.78 16.10
N GLY A 218 -0.76 0.14 16.10
CA GLY A 218 -1.13 0.89 17.31
C GLY A 218 -0.10 1.93 17.73
N PHE A 219 0.61 2.53 16.80
CA PHE A 219 1.54 3.62 17.07
C PHE A 219 0.78 4.88 17.53
N GLU A 220 1.21 5.50 18.63
CA GLU A 220 0.57 6.72 19.17
C GLU A 220 0.77 7.94 18.26
N ASP A 221 1.91 8.03 17.62
CA ASP A 221 2.17 9.07 16.63
C ASP A 221 1.63 8.63 15.26
N LYS A 222 0.66 9.40 14.72
CA LYS A 222 0.42 9.34 13.28
C LYS A 222 1.77 9.54 12.61
N PRO A 223 2.20 8.68 11.67
CA PRO A 223 3.45 8.91 10.99
C PRO A 223 3.39 10.33 10.46
N LYS A 224 4.16 11.21 11.07
CA LYS A 224 4.35 12.56 10.54
C LYS A 224 4.79 12.29 9.13
N SER A 225 4.08 12.86 8.18
CA SER A 225 4.40 12.88 6.75
C SER A 225 5.84 13.40 6.55
N ALA A 226 6.81 12.68 7.10
CA ALA A 226 8.22 13.03 7.13
C ALA A 226 8.90 12.84 5.78
N MET A 227 8.10 12.56 4.73
CA MET A 227 8.69 12.12 3.48
C MET A 227 8.83 13.19 2.40
N TYR A 228 8.28 14.35 2.62
CA TYR A 228 8.66 15.53 1.85
C TYR A 228 8.65 16.71 2.83
N PRO A 229 9.83 17.28 3.18
CA PRO A 229 9.85 18.63 3.66
C PRO A 229 9.04 19.42 2.62
N GLU A 230 7.96 20.07 3.04
CA GLU A 230 7.40 21.13 2.25
C GLU A 230 8.56 22.08 1.96
N GLU A 231 9.17 21.97 0.79
CA GLU A 231 9.84 23.11 0.20
C GLU A 231 8.73 24.13 0.06
N GLN A 232 8.55 24.92 1.10
CA GLN A 232 7.83 26.17 1.00
C GLN A 232 8.35 26.82 -0.27
N PRO A 233 7.50 27.17 -1.23
CA PRO A 233 7.96 27.93 -2.39
C PRO A 233 8.67 29.14 -1.78
N LYS A 234 9.98 29.21 -1.92
CA LYS A 234 10.73 30.44 -1.66
C LYS A 234 10.03 31.45 -2.54
N ALA A 235 9.25 32.30 -1.90
CA ALA A 235 8.78 33.52 -2.52
C ALA A 235 10.06 34.32 -2.89
N GLU A 236 10.54 34.11 -4.10
CA GLU A 236 11.47 35.03 -4.71
C GLU A 236 10.70 36.34 -4.87
N ALA A 237 10.93 37.21 -3.92
CA ALA A 237 10.53 38.59 -4.01
C ALA A 237 11.33 39.24 -5.16
N HIS A 238 10.85 39.07 -6.40
CA HIS A 238 11.20 39.98 -7.47
C HIS A 238 10.46 41.29 -7.20
N ALA A 239 11.14 42.18 -6.49
CA ALA A 239 10.80 43.58 -6.48
C ALA A 239 11.01 44.10 -7.91
N ALA A 240 9.92 44.16 -8.68
CA ALA A 240 9.89 44.94 -9.91
C ALA A 240 9.65 46.40 -9.53
N PRO A 241 10.38 47.38 -10.14
CA PRO A 241 10.23 48.80 -9.83
C PRO A 241 8.86 49.29 -10.33
N ALA A 242 8.19 50.03 -9.47
CA ALA A 242 6.95 50.73 -9.79
C ALA A 242 7.12 51.66 -11.00
N ALA A 243 6.56 51.29 -12.13
CA ALA A 243 6.32 52.23 -13.24
C ALA A 243 4.93 52.82 -13.02
N GLN A 244 4.91 54.11 -12.74
CA GLN A 244 3.72 54.95 -12.76
C GLN A 244 3.19 55.00 -14.18
N THR A 245 2.01 54.48 -14.44
CA THR A 245 1.30 54.66 -15.70
C THR A 245 0.10 55.58 -15.42
N GLU A 246 0.17 56.75 -16.01
CA GLU A 246 -0.89 57.76 -16.05
C GLU A 246 -2.17 57.18 -16.67
N TYR A 247 -3.28 57.43 -16.00
CA TYR A 247 -4.63 57.13 -16.52
C TYR A 247 -4.98 58.21 -17.57
N VAL A 248 -4.99 57.82 -18.84
CA VAL A 248 -5.65 58.60 -19.89
C VAL A 248 -7.11 58.14 -19.96
N GLN A 249 -8.00 59.06 -19.57
CA GLN A 249 -9.43 58.94 -19.81
C GLN A 249 -9.71 59.09 -21.29
N THR A 250 -10.24 58.06 -21.93
CA THR A 250 -10.85 58.16 -23.23
C THR A 250 -12.32 57.75 -23.18
N SER A 251 -13.12 58.62 -23.74
CA SER A 251 -14.57 58.73 -23.71
C SER A 251 -15.35 57.52 -24.26
N ILE A 252 -16.51 57.36 -23.66
CA ILE A 252 -17.61 56.44 -23.94
C ILE A 252 -18.10 56.61 -25.39
N ALA A 253 -18.13 55.50 -26.17
CA ALA A 253 -18.89 55.40 -27.42
C ALA A 253 -19.99 54.33 -27.26
N GLN A 254 -21.16 54.68 -27.76
CA GLN A 254 -22.46 53.98 -27.61
C GLN A 254 -22.50 52.56 -28.24
N PRO A 255 -23.42 51.72 -27.80
CA PRO A 255 -23.52 50.30 -28.24
C PRO A 255 -24.20 50.15 -29.61
N ALA A 256 -23.61 49.31 -30.46
CA ALA A 256 -24.15 48.89 -31.71
C ALA A 256 -25.19 47.74 -31.51
N LYS A 257 -26.26 47.74 -32.35
CA LYS A 257 -27.38 46.82 -32.36
C LYS A 257 -26.95 45.35 -32.62
N PRO A 258 -27.73 44.37 -32.17
CA PRO A 258 -27.43 42.98 -32.41
C PRO A 258 -27.76 42.54 -33.84
N VAL A 259 -26.82 41.81 -34.43
CA VAL A 259 -27.00 41.12 -35.72
C VAL A 259 -27.50 39.71 -35.43
N ALA A 260 -28.51 39.27 -36.18
CA ALA A 260 -29.14 37.95 -36.09
C ALA A 260 -28.18 36.84 -36.53
N PRO A 261 -28.32 35.61 -35.96
CA PRO A 261 -27.45 34.51 -36.32
C PRO A 261 -27.76 33.92 -37.69
N GLU A 262 -26.74 33.75 -38.52
CA GLU A 262 -26.82 32.94 -39.76
C GLU A 262 -26.86 31.42 -39.39
N GLU A 263 -27.71 30.70 -40.12
CA GLU A 263 -27.84 29.24 -40.03
C GLU A 263 -26.58 28.53 -40.55
N PRO A 264 -26.08 27.46 -39.89
CA PRO A 264 -24.94 26.70 -40.38
C PRO A 264 -25.35 25.78 -41.53
N LYS A 265 -24.58 25.81 -42.61
CA LYS A 265 -24.66 24.88 -43.76
C LYS A 265 -24.38 23.46 -43.29
N LYS A 266 -25.22 22.53 -43.81
CA LYS A 266 -25.06 21.08 -43.66
C LYS A 266 -23.78 20.63 -44.37
N GLU A 267 -22.84 20.09 -43.62
CA GLU A 267 -21.78 19.22 -44.11
C GLU A 267 -21.86 17.88 -43.36
N ASP A 268 -21.89 16.87 -44.14
CA ASP A 268 -21.68 15.42 -44.00
C ASP A 268 -21.69 14.72 -42.62
N ALA A 269 -22.50 13.67 -42.58
CA ALA A 269 -22.77 12.81 -41.46
C ALA A 269 -21.52 12.10 -40.92
N PRO A 270 -21.35 11.99 -39.60
CA PRO A 270 -20.28 11.19 -39.01
C PRO A 270 -20.60 9.70 -39.09
N TYR A 271 -19.59 8.93 -39.39
CA TYR A 271 -19.45 7.48 -39.36
C TYR A 271 -20.14 6.86 -38.14
N ILE A 272 -21.22 6.13 -38.34
CA ILE A 272 -21.88 5.31 -37.32
C ILE A 272 -21.04 4.03 -37.17
N ALA A 273 -20.26 3.93 -36.07
CA ALA A 273 -19.71 2.66 -35.67
C ALA A 273 -20.81 1.66 -35.37
N LYS A 274 -20.81 0.52 -36.04
CA LYS A 274 -21.70 -0.61 -35.77
C LYS A 274 -21.54 -1.03 -34.33
N ARG A 275 -22.66 -1.08 -33.57
CA ARG A 275 -22.67 -1.71 -32.24
C ARG A 275 -22.17 -3.15 -32.35
N PRO A 276 -21.32 -3.62 -31.43
CA PRO A 276 -21.04 -5.05 -31.32
C PRO A 276 -22.36 -5.80 -31.06
N ALA A 277 -22.50 -6.99 -31.66
CA ALA A 277 -23.62 -7.88 -31.41
C ALA A 277 -23.77 -8.15 -29.91
N GLU A 278 -24.98 -8.24 -29.42
CA GLU A 278 -25.32 -8.59 -28.05
C GLU A 278 -24.67 -9.92 -27.69
N ILE A 279 -23.73 -9.89 -26.74
CA ILE A 279 -23.07 -11.08 -26.17
C ILE A 279 -24.08 -11.67 -25.17
N ASN A 280 -24.40 -12.95 -25.34
CA ASN A 280 -25.26 -13.69 -24.44
C ASN A 280 -24.56 -13.82 -23.07
N PRO A 281 -25.24 -13.51 -21.94
CA PRO A 281 -24.62 -13.57 -20.59
C PRO A 281 -24.04 -14.94 -20.21
N ASP A 282 -24.49 -16.01 -20.82
CA ASP A 282 -24.04 -17.39 -20.57
C ASP A 282 -22.68 -17.70 -21.23
N ASP A 283 -22.24 -16.92 -22.23
CA ASP A 283 -20.95 -17.12 -22.91
C ASP A 283 -19.75 -16.48 -22.14
N GLU A 284 -19.97 -15.44 -21.35
CA GLU A 284 -18.90 -14.83 -20.55
C GLU A 284 -18.43 -15.73 -19.39
N PHE A 285 -19.34 -16.52 -18.82
CA PHE A 285 -19.01 -17.39 -17.68
C PHE A 285 -18.18 -18.60 -18.08
N SER A 286 -18.33 -19.10 -19.31
CA SER A 286 -17.56 -20.24 -19.82
C SER A 286 -16.10 -19.88 -20.15
N ILE A 287 -15.84 -18.65 -20.62
CA ILE A 287 -14.51 -18.17 -20.95
C ILE A 287 -13.65 -17.96 -19.67
N ILE A 288 -14.30 -17.55 -18.59
CA ILE A 288 -13.63 -17.37 -17.29
C ILE A 288 -13.27 -18.72 -16.66
N LEU A 289 -14.14 -19.71 -16.74
CA LEU A 289 -13.91 -21.06 -16.21
C LEU A 289 -12.77 -21.82 -16.93
N ASP A 290 -12.61 -21.62 -18.25
CA ASP A 290 -11.54 -22.25 -19.03
C ASP A 290 -10.14 -21.66 -18.73
N SER A 291 -10.07 -20.42 -18.22
CA SER A 291 -8.81 -19.79 -17.82
C SER A 291 -8.29 -20.24 -16.45
N PHE A 292 -9.14 -20.85 -15.61
CA PHE A 292 -8.76 -21.38 -14.30
C PHE A 292 -8.37 -22.86 -14.32
N ASN A 293 -8.59 -23.57 -15.43
CA ASN A 293 -8.28 -25.00 -15.57
C ASN A 293 -7.05 -25.31 -16.45
N ARG A 294 -6.17 -24.31 -16.66
CA ARG A 294 -4.88 -24.53 -17.34
C ARG A 294 -3.71 -24.24 -16.45
#